data_8fa5cfedfa7df057102f61cc6032a040
#
_entry.id   8fa5cfedfa7df057102f61cc6032a040
#
_cell.length_a   1.000
_cell.length_b   1.000
_cell.length_c   1.000
_cell.angle_alpha   90.00
_cell.angle_beta   90.00
_cell.angle_gamma   90.00
#
_symmetry.space_group_name_H-M   'P 1'
#
loop_
_entity.id
_entity.type
_entity.pdbx_description
1 polymer ?
#
loop_
_entity_poly.entity_id
_entity_poly.type
_entity_poly.pdbx_seq_one_letter_code
_entity_poly.pdbx_strand_id
1 'polypeptide(L)'
;RMQLIKYNTNSIFVDYAHTPDAVLNVLKTVNKIKNKGVITIIGCGGNRDSGKRPIMAKVACKNSSYVIFTNDNPRYEDEQLIMNDILKGAKDNYEVIYDRRSAIRKGISLLNKNMVLLILGKGHETYQIIGDTKYDFSDYKEVKKMIKKYWNANECLI
;
A
#
# COMPACT_ATOMS: atom_id res chain seq x y z
N ARG A 1 12.34 -2.04 -7.36
CA ARG A 1 12.01 -3.18 -8.23
C ARG A 1 10.78 -3.89 -7.71
N MET A 2 9.77 -4.01 -8.52
CA MET A 2 8.47 -4.60 -8.17
C MET A 2 8.60 -6.08 -7.81
N GLN A 3 8.13 -6.47 -6.62
CA GLN A 3 8.09 -7.86 -6.15
C GLN A 3 6.68 -8.41 -6.28
N LEU A 4 6.53 -9.58 -6.88
CA LEU A 4 5.24 -10.24 -7.09
C LEU A 4 5.03 -11.38 -6.09
N ILE A 5 3.86 -11.41 -5.48
CA ILE A 5 3.36 -12.52 -4.67
C ILE A 5 2.04 -12.98 -5.26
N LYS A 6 1.94 -14.26 -5.59
CA LYS A 6 0.67 -14.85 -6.03
C LYS A 6 -0.16 -15.30 -4.83
N TYR A 7 -1.46 -15.02 -4.88
CA TYR A 7 -2.43 -15.41 -3.86
C TYR A 7 -3.76 -15.78 -4.52
N ASN A 8 -4.04 -17.07 -4.61
CA ASN A 8 -5.16 -17.61 -5.39
C ASN A 8 -5.09 -17.09 -6.84
N THR A 9 -6.17 -16.50 -7.36
CA THR A 9 -6.21 -15.87 -8.69
C THR A 9 -5.71 -14.43 -8.68
N ASN A 10 -5.28 -13.91 -7.52
CA ASN A 10 -4.88 -12.53 -7.33
C ASN A 10 -3.36 -12.36 -7.44
N SER A 11 -2.93 -11.16 -7.75
CA SER A 11 -1.53 -10.75 -7.75
C SER A 11 -1.32 -9.63 -6.74
N ILE A 12 -0.32 -9.78 -5.88
CA ILE A 12 0.08 -8.77 -4.91
C ILE A 12 1.46 -8.27 -5.30
N PHE A 13 1.59 -6.97 -5.53
CA PHE A 13 2.86 -6.32 -5.87
C PHE A 13 3.32 -5.41 -4.74
N VAL A 14 4.59 -5.50 -4.41
CA VAL A 14 5.29 -4.61 -3.48
C VAL A 14 6.32 -3.82 -4.25
N ASP A 15 6.27 -2.49 -4.18
CA ASP A 15 7.16 -1.59 -4.93
C ASP A 15 7.59 -0.37 -4.12
N TYR A 16 8.75 0.18 -4.46
CA TYR A 16 9.35 1.34 -3.82
C TYR A 16 8.80 2.69 -4.33
N ALA A 17 7.90 2.71 -5.28
CA ALA A 17 7.35 3.94 -5.86
C ALA A 17 6.85 4.90 -4.75
N HIS A 18 7.48 6.06 -4.66
CA HIS A 18 7.23 7.08 -3.62
C HIS A 18 7.26 8.51 -4.16
N THR A 19 7.16 8.66 -5.48
CA THR A 19 6.99 9.94 -6.17
C THR A 19 5.74 9.87 -7.06
N PRO A 20 5.10 11.00 -7.39
CA PRO A 20 3.91 11.02 -8.25
C PRO A 20 4.11 10.27 -9.58
N ASP A 21 5.23 10.51 -10.26
CA ASP A 21 5.53 9.86 -11.53
C ASP A 21 5.77 8.36 -11.39
N ALA A 22 6.49 7.94 -10.35
CA ALA A 22 6.73 6.53 -10.08
C ALA A 22 5.42 5.79 -9.76
N VAL A 23 4.56 6.38 -8.94
CA VAL A 23 3.23 5.84 -8.62
C VAL A 23 2.38 5.70 -9.88
N LEU A 24 2.34 6.74 -10.72
CA LEU A 24 1.60 6.70 -11.97
C LEU A 24 2.12 5.60 -12.91
N ASN A 25 3.43 5.47 -13.05
CA ASN A 25 4.04 4.48 -13.93
C ASN A 25 3.75 3.03 -13.47
N VAL A 26 3.83 2.77 -12.19
CA VAL A 26 3.50 1.45 -11.62
C VAL A 26 2.01 1.14 -11.83
N LEU A 27 1.12 2.09 -11.56
CA LEU A 27 -0.32 1.94 -11.77
C LEU A 27 -0.67 1.70 -13.24
N LYS A 28 -0.06 2.44 -14.17
CA LYS A 28 -0.23 2.19 -15.60
C LYS A 28 0.22 0.79 -16.01
N THR A 29 1.33 0.32 -15.45
CA THR A 29 1.86 -1.03 -15.72
C THR A 29 0.91 -2.10 -15.22
N VAL A 30 0.44 -1.97 -13.98
CA VAL A 30 -0.48 -2.93 -13.36
C VAL A 30 -1.84 -2.94 -14.05
N ASN A 31 -2.35 -1.79 -14.49
CA ASN A 31 -3.61 -1.69 -15.21
C ASN A 31 -3.59 -2.29 -16.63
N LYS A 32 -2.40 -2.52 -17.20
CA LYS A 32 -2.26 -3.28 -18.45
C LYS A 32 -2.42 -4.78 -18.26
N ILE A 33 -2.23 -5.28 -17.04
CA ILE A 33 -2.47 -6.68 -16.70
C ILE A 33 -3.98 -6.89 -16.63
N LYS A 34 -4.48 -7.92 -17.31
CA LYS A 34 -5.90 -8.26 -17.27
C LYS A 34 -6.33 -8.55 -15.83
N ASN A 35 -7.09 -7.66 -15.23
CA ASN A 35 -7.58 -7.77 -13.86
C ASN A 35 -9.00 -7.19 -13.74
N LYS A 36 -9.66 -7.49 -12.61
CA LYS A 36 -11.00 -6.99 -12.27
C LYS A 36 -11.00 -5.77 -11.35
N GLY A 37 -9.85 -5.29 -10.99
CA GLY A 37 -9.68 -4.09 -10.16
C GLY A 37 -8.34 -4.07 -9.45
N VAL A 38 -7.89 -2.86 -9.13
CA VAL A 38 -6.63 -2.58 -8.42
C VAL A 38 -6.95 -1.93 -7.09
N ILE A 39 -6.46 -2.52 -6.01
CA ILE A 39 -6.46 -1.93 -4.67
C ILE A 39 -5.05 -1.42 -4.41
N THR A 40 -4.90 -0.16 -4.04
CA THR A 40 -3.59 0.44 -3.76
C THR A 40 -3.46 0.81 -2.29
N ILE A 41 -2.38 0.38 -1.66
CA ILE A 41 -1.96 0.81 -0.31
C ILE A 41 -0.77 1.75 -0.48
N ILE A 42 -0.88 2.96 0.04
CA ILE A 42 0.14 3.98 -0.11
C ILE A 42 0.18 4.92 1.09
N GLY A 43 1.39 5.37 1.43
CA GLY A 43 1.63 6.42 2.42
C GLY A 43 2.71 7.36 1.93
N CYS A 44 2.97 8.41 2.68
CA CYS A 44 4.04 9.36 2.42
C CYS A 44 4.96 9.49 3.63
N GLY A 45 6.26 9.67 3.38
CA GLY A 45 7.24 9.88 4.43
C GLY A 45 7.11 11.26 5.09
N GLY A 46 7.37 11.30 6.39
CA GLY A 46 7.59 12.54 7.11
C GLY A 46 8.95 13.15 6.84
N ASN A 47 9.11 14.44 7.13
CA ASN A 47 10.34 15.21 6.86
C ASN A 47 10.82 15.08 5.39
N ARG A 48 9.88 15.09 4.48
CA ARG A 48 10.06 15.04 3.04
C ARG A 48 9.18 16.09 2.37
N ASP A 49 9.29 16.21 1.05
CA ASP A 49 8.49 17.14 0.25
C ASP A 49 6.98 16.90 0.43
N SER A 50 6.33 17.77 1.19
CA SER A 50 4.90 17.71 1.48
C SER A 50 4.03 18.03 0.26
N GLY A 51 4.56 18.78 -0.71
CA GLY A 51 3.84 19.12 -1.93
C GLY A 51 3.50 17.92 -2.81
N LYS A 52 4.24 16.83 -2.70
CA LYS A 52 3.97 15.58 -3.42
C LYS A 52 2.78 14.81 -2.86
N ARG A 53 2.45 14.99 -1.58
CA ARG A 53 1.44 14.19 -0.86
C ARG A 53 0.07 14.22 -1.53
N PRO A 54 -0.54 15.39 -1.80
CA PRO A 54 -1.84 15.44 -2.47
C PRO A 54 -1.78 14.96 -3.92
N ILE A 55 -0.66 15.16 -4.61
CA ILE A 55 -0.50 14.71 -6.00
C ILE A 55 -0.48 13.19 -6.07
N MET A 56 0.26 12.54 -5.17
CA MET A 56 0.32 11.08 -5.07
C MET A 56 -1.06 10.49 -4.74
N ALA A 57 -1.80 11.10 -3.82
CA ALA A 57 -3.15 10.68 -3.48
C ALA A 57 -4.10 10.78 -4.67
N LYS A 58 -4.06 11.89 -5.40
CA LYS A 58 -4.87 12.09 -6.61
C LYS A 58 -4.56 11.04 -7.68
N VAL A 59 -3.29 10.76 -7.92
CA VAL A 59 -2.85 9.74 -8.89
C VAL A 59 -3.32 8.35 -8.47
N ALA A 60 -3.16 8.00 -7.20
CA ALA A 60 -3.59 6.71 -6.66
C ALA A 60 -5.11 6.53 -6.80
N CYS A 61 -5.91 7.48 -6.37
CA CYS A 61 -7.37 7.42 -6.45
C CYS A 61 -7.88 7.34 -7.89
N LYS A 62 -7.28 8.10 -8.80
CA LYS A 62 -7.69 8.12 -10.21
C LYS A 62 -7.44 6.79 -10.93
N ASN A 63 -6.40 6.05 -10.53
CA ASN A 63 -5.92 4.87 -11.25
C ASN A 63 -6.16 3.55 -10.49
N SER A 64 -6.88 3.59 -9.37
CA SER A 64 -7.22 2.43 -8.56
C SER A 64 -8.72 2.32 -8.37
N SER A 65 -9.22 1.11 -8.20
CA SER A 65 -10.61 0.86 -7.79
C SER A 65 -10.85 1.31 -6.35
N TYR A 66 -9.84 1.13 -5.50
CA TYR A 66 -9.87 1.49 -4.09
C TYR A 66 -8.47 1.79 -3.56
N VAL A 67 -8.38 2.73 -2.62
CA VAL A 67 -7.10 3.13 -2.02
C VAL A 67 -7.18 3.05 -0.51
N ILE A 68 -6.14 2.52 0.11
CA ILE A 68 -5.94 2.58 1.56
C ILE A 68 -4.74 3.47 1.81
N PHE A 69 -4.96 4.64 2.39
CA PHE A 69 -3.89 5.51 2.85
C PHE A 69 -3.42 5.08 4.23
N THR A 70 -2.11 4.97 4.40
CA THR A 70 -1.48 4.46 5.62
C THR A 70 -0.17 5.18 5.92
N ASN A 71 0.46 4.88 7.04
CA ASN A 71 1.79 5.39 7.36
C ASN A 71 2.86 4.73 6.49
N ASP A 72 3.83 5.54 6.09
CA ASP A 72 5.13 5.11 5.60
C ASP A 72 6.16 5.23 6.74
N ASN A 73 7.12 6.13 6.64
CA ASN A 73 8.06 6.50 7.70
C ASN A 73 7.70 7.90 8.23
N PRO A 74 6.91 8.04 9.30
CA PRO A 74 6.52 9.36 9.81
C PRO A 74 7.71 10.20 10.28
N ARG A 75 8.79 9.57 10.75
CA ARG A 75 9.96 10.22 11.33
C ARG A 75 9.55 11.12 12.50
N TYR A 76 9.91 12.41 12.46
CA TYR A 76 9.56 13.39 13.51
C TYR A 76 8.27 14.17 13.23
N GLU A 77 7.63 13.93 12.08
CA GLU A 77 6.40 14.60 11.70
C GLU A 77 5.17 13.88 12.27
N ASP A 78 4.18 14.63 12.68
CA ASP A 78 2.91 14.08 13.15
C ASP A 78 2.21 13.34 12.00
N GLU A 79 1.85 12.09 12.23
CA GLU A 79 1.21 11.24 11.22
C GLU A 79 -0.14 11.78 10.74
N GLN A 80 -0.87 12.49 11.62
CA GLN A 80 -2.14 13.11 11.26
C GLN A 80 -1.94 14.30 10.32
N LEU A 81 -0.88 15.09 10.52
CA LEU A 81 -0.53 16.20 9.61
C LEU A 81 -0.13 15.68 8.22
N ILE A 82 0.66 14.61 8.18
CA ILE A 82 1.00 13.94 6.92
C ILE A 82 -0.28 13.47 6.21
N MET A 83 -1.18 12.82 6.93
CA MET A 83 -2.42 12.31 6.37
C MET A 83 -3.34 13.43 5.89
N ASN A 84 -3.43 14.53 6.62
CA ASN A 84 -4.20 15.70 6.19
C ASN A 84 -3.71 16.24 4.83
N ASP A 85 -2.41 16.28 4.60
CA ASP A 85 -1.85 16.68 3.30
C ASP A 85 -2.18 15.68 2.19
N ILE A 86 -2.10 14.39 2.47
CA ILE A 86 -2.48 13.32 1.54
C ILE A 86 -3.94 13.48 1.11
N LEU A 87 -4.84 13.67 2.08
CA LEU A 87 -6.27 13.72 1.84
C LEU A 87 -6.74 14.93 1.04
N LYS A 88 -5.93 16.00 0.96
CA LYS A 88 -6.22 17.14 0.05
C LYS A 88 -6.31 16.71 -1.44
N GLY A 89 -5.65 15.63 -1.82
CA GLY A 89 -5.71 15.09 -3.19
C GLY A 89 -6.60 13.86 -3.35
N ALA A 90 -7.13 13.32 -2.27
CA ALA A 90 -7.97 12.12 -2.29
C ALA A 90 -9.34 12.38 -2.93
N LYS A 91 -9.93 11.31 -3.47
CA LYS A 91 -11.30 11.30 -4.01
C LYS A 91 -12.23 10.62 -2.99
N ASP A 92 -13.24 9.88 -3.45
CA ASP A 92 -14.26 9.22 -2.65
C ASP A 92 -14.04 7.70 -2.50
N ASN A 93 -13.08 7.13 -3.23
CA ASN A 93 -12.76 5.70 -3.27
C ASN A 93 -11.61 5.30 -2.34
N TYR A 94 -11.63 5.77 -1.10
CA TYR A 94 -10.54 5.48 -0.16
C TYR A 94 -11.02 5.26 1.28
N GLU A 95 -10.10 4.73 2.09
CA GLU A 95 -10.15 4.76 3.54
C GLU A 95 -8.76 5.06 4.12
N VAL A 96 -8.72 5.44 5.38
CA VAL A 96 -7.47 5.69 6.12
C VAL A 96 -7.30 4.64 7.20
N ILE A 97 -6.15 3.96 7.19
CA ILE A 97 -5.74 3.03 8.24
C ILE A 97 -4.29 3.35 8.57
N TYR A 98 -4.03 4.03 9.68
CA TYR A 98 -2.69 4.50 10.06
C TYR A 98 -1.69 3.36 10.24
N ASP A 99 -2.08 2.29 10.96
CA ASP A 99 -1.23 1.12 11.13
C ASP A 99 -1.06 0.37 9.81
N ARG A 100 0.16 0.37 9.28
CA ARG A 100 0.46 -0.22 7.97
C ARG A 100 0.21 -1.72 7.91
N ARG A 101 0.44 -2.44 9.00
CA ARG A 101 0.12 -3.87 9.09
C ARG A 101 -1.38 -4.12 8.95
N SER A 102 -2.17 -3.32 9.62
CA SER A 102 -3.64 -3.37 9.52
C SER A 102 -4.13 -2.97 8.13
N ALA A 103 -3.48 -1.99 7.48
CA ALA A 103 -3.77 -1.60 6.11
C ALA A 103 -3.51 -2.75 5.12
N ILE A 104 -2.41 -3.46 5.25
CA ILE A 104 -2.09 -4.64 4.43
C ILE A 104 -3.12 -5.75 4.65
N ARG A 105 -3.48 -6.03 5.91
CA ARG A 105 -4.53 -7.00 6.25
C ARG A 105 -5.85 -6.65 5.59
N LYS A 106 -6.26 -5.39 5.67
CA LYS A 106 -7.50 -4.90 5.03
C LYS A 106 -7.43 -5.06 3.52
N GLY A 107 -6.34 -4.66 2.88
CA GLY A 107 -6.15 -4.79 1.44
C GLY A 107 -6.28 -6.24 0.96
N ILE A 108 -5.67 -7.19 1.68
CA ILE A 108 -5.79 -8.63 1.36
C ILE A 108 -7.24 -9.11 1.53
N SER A 109 -7.94 -8.67 2.57
CA SER A 109 -9.33 -9.06 2.84
C SER A 109 -10.32 -8.57 1.77
N LEU A 110 -9.98 -7.51 1.05
CA LEU A 110 -10.81 -6.95 -0.03
C LEU A 110 -10.60 -7.64 -1.38
N LEU A 111 -9.59 -8.51 -1.49
CA LEU A 111 -9.31 -9.22 -2.73
C LEU A 111 -10.39 -10.26 -3.04
N ASN A 112 -10.98 -10.13 -4.20
CA ASN A 112 -11.84 -11.13 -4.83
C ASN A 112 -11.03 -11.92 -5.90
N LYS A 113 -11.72 -12.40 -6.94
CA LYS A 113 -11.08 -13.13 -8.04
C LYS A 113 -10.43 -12.19 -9.04
N ASN A 114 -9.20 -12.48 -9.43
CA ASN A 114 -8.47 -11.78 -10.50
C ASN A 114 -8.24 -10.29 -10.22
N MET A 115 -8.05 -9.93 -8.97
CA MET A 115 -7.71 -8.56 -8.56
C MET A 115 -6.21 -8.39 -8.34
N VAL A 116 -5.78 -7.15 -8.27
CA VAL A 116 -4.42 -6.76 -7.93
C VAL A 116 -4.42 -5.94 -6.65
N LEU A 117 -3.55 -6.31 -5.71
CA LEU A 117 -3.17 -5.47 -4.57
C LEU A 117 -1.79 -4.87 -4.84
N LEU A 118 -1.69 -3.56 -4.80
CA LEU A 118 -0.44 -2.83 -5.01
C LEU A 118 -0.05 -2.11 -3.72
N ILE A 119 1.10 -2.45 -3.16
CA ILE A 119 1.63 -1.87 -1.92
C ILE A 119 2.85 -1.02 -2.25
N LEU A 120 2.75 0.28 -2.04
CA LEU A 120 3.70 1.28 -2.50
C LEU A 120 4.40 2.02 -1.37
N GLY A 121 5.62 2.46 -1.67
CA GLY A 121 6.42 3.40 -0.89
C GLY A 121 7.65 2.79 -0.24
N LYS A 122 7.55 1.61 0.35
CA LYS A 122 8.65 0.98 1.09
C LYS A 122 9.47 -0.02 0.28
N GLY A 123 8.84 -0.71 -0.68
CA GLY A 123 9.52 -1.70 -1.50
C GLY A 123 10.24 -2.75 -0.65
N HIS A 124 11.56 -2.83 -0.79
CA HIS A 124 12.43 -3.76 -0.08
C HIS A 124 12.89 -3.27 1.31
N GLU A 125 12.43 -2.11 1.77
CA GLU A 125 12.76 -1.64 3.12
C GLU A 125 12.31 -2.66 4.18
N THR A 126 13.15 -2.87 5.19
CA THR A 126 12.91 -3.82 6.28
C THR A 126 12.61 -3.13 7.61
N TYR A 127 12.29 -1.85 7.57
CA TYR A 127 12.06 -1.03 8.76
C TYR A 127 10.98 0.04 8.52
N GLN A 128 10.43 0.54 9.63
CA GLN A 128 9.63 1.76 9.70
C GLN A 128 10.27 2.72 10.69
N ILE A 129 10.45 3.98 10.29
CA ILE A 129 11.10 5.01 11.12
C ILE A 129 10.03 5.87 11.78
N ILE A 130 10.00 5.85 13.11
CA ILE A 130 9.14 6.71 13.95
C ILE A 130 10.05 7.42 14.95
N GLY A 131 10.15 8.75 14.86
CA GLY A 131 11.14 9.51 15.61
C GLY A 131 12.56 9.04 15.28
N ASP A 132 13.36 8.72 16.29
CA ASP A 132 14.72 8.18 16.18
C ASP A 132 14.76 6.66 16.01
N THR A 133 13.63 5.97 16.15
CA THR A 133 13.59 4.51 16.24
C THR A 133 13.26 3.89 14.90
N LYS A 134 14.05 2.88 14.52
CA LYS A 134 13.75 1.97 13.43
C LYS A 134 13.09 0.71 14.00
N TYR A 135 11.85 0.48 13.62
CA TYR A 135 11.12 -0.75 13.95
C TYR A 135 11.23 -1.73 12.80
N ASP A 136 11.41 -3.00 13.09
CA ASP A 136 11.39 -4.05 12.08
C ASP A 136 10.02 -4.10 11.39
N PHE A 137 10.02 -3.90 10.08
CA PHE A 137 8.83 -3.95 9.26
C PHE A 137 9.17 -4.19 7.80
N SER A 138 8.51 -5.11 7.17
CA SER A 138 8.66 -5.37 5.73
C SER A 138 7.30 -5.67 5.12
N ASP A 139 6.89 -4.90 4.13
CA ASP A 139 5.65 -5.13 3.38
C ASP A 139 5.59 -6.56 2.84
N TYR A 140 6.67 -7.03 2.22
CA TYR A 140 6.76 -8.37 1.66
C TYR A 140 6.56 -9.47 2.74
N LYS A 141 7.25 -9.35 3.86
CA LYS A 141 7.15 -10.33 4.95
C LYS A 141 5.76 -10.31 5.59
N GLU A 142 5.15 -9.14 5.77
CA GLU A 142 3.80 -9.02 6.32
C GLU A 142 2.75 -9.67 5.40
N VAL A 143 2.84 -9.44 4.09
CA VAL A 143 1.97 -10.12 3.12
C VAL A 143 2.13 -11.63 3.20
N LYS A 144 3.36 -12.14 3.18
CA LYS A 144 3.64 -13.60 3.25
C LYS A 144 3.08 -14.21 4.53
N LYS A 145 3.23 -13.53 5.66
CA LYS A 145 2.71 -13.97 6.97
C LYS A 145 1.19 -14.08 6.97
N MET A 146 0.50 -13.08 6.41
CA MET A 146 -0.96 -13.03 6.36
C MET A 146 -1.53 -14.08 5.43
N ILE A 147 -0.94 -14.26 4.25
CA ILE A 147 -1.36 -15.30 3.31
C ILE A 147 -1.22 -16.70 3.92
N LYS A 148 -0.12 -16.98 4.59
CA LYS A 148 0.10 -18.26 5.28
C LYS A 148 -0.95 -18.52 6.37
N LYS A 149 -1.33 -17.48 7.13
CA LYS A 149 -2.37 -17.57 8.16
C LYS A 149 -3.74 -17.88 7.55
N TYR A 150 -4.13 -17.24 6.45
CA TYR A 150 -5.39 -17.51 5.75
C TYR A 150 -5.40 -18.90 5.11
N TRP A 151 -4.28 -19.35 4.55
CA TRP A 151 -4.12 -20.68 3.99
C TRP A 151 -4.38 -21.77 5.06
N ASN A 152 -3.73 -21.68 6.22
CA ASN A 152 -3.89 -22.62 7.31
C ASN A 152 -5.33 -22.63 7.89
N ALA A 153 -6.01 -21.49 7.93
CA ALA A 153 -7.41 -21.40 8.37
C ALA A 153 -8.37 -22.12 7.41
N ASN A 154 -8.07 -22.10 6.10
CA ASN A 154 -8.88 -22.79 5.08
C ASN A 154 -8.59 -24.29 5.02
N GLU A 155 -7.41 -24.74 5.37
CA GLU A 155 -7.07 -26.18 5.48
C GLU A 155 -7.73 -26.86 6.69
N CYS A 156 -8.05 -26.11 7.75
CA CYS A 156 -8.77 -26.61 8.90
C CYS A 156 -10.30 -26.76 8.70
N LEU A 157 -10.82 -26.38 7.54
CA LEU A 157 -12.25 -26.43 7.20
C LEU A 157 -12.60 -27.55 6.20
N ILE A 158 -11.66 -28.48 5.93
CA ILE A 158 -11.89 -29.65 5.08
C ILE A 158 -12.01 -30.92 5.94
#